data_af269db857980598a35d3b6e48781748
#
_entry.id   af269db857980598a35d3b6e48781748
#
_cell.length_a   1.000
_cell.length_b   1.000
_cell.length_c   1.000
_cell.angle_alpha   90.00
_cell.angle_beta   90.00
_cell.angle_gamma   90.00
#
_symmetry.space_group_name_H-M   'P 1'
#
loop_
_entity.id
_entity.type
_entity.pdbx_description
1 polymer ?
#
loop_
_entity_poly.entity_id
_entity_poly.type
_entity_poly.pdbx_seq_one_letter_code
_entity_poly.pdbx_strand_id
1 'polypeptide(L)'
;MPGPAPRRARRSDFQQTRRRIVEAARRLMGERGPESLTVSAVAHEAAINRTTAYQHFRTRDDLVRAVTEELIAEVAAYLEGQRPIVEHIDEVAGYFLEHPELARLAIYWLLSETPIPRAGMELFLQQTRELVEGGGARSDADPEMLGHLMMGVAVLWPLHARIEFEDAAARRAATSRLARELKRVLLYGLLRPADWPDLVGEVESAPALAPSRTRRTP
;
A
#
# COMPACT_ATOMS: atom_id res chain seq x y z
N MET A 1 -15.03 44.68 -17.78
CA MET A 1 -14.67 44.02 -16.55
C MET A 1 -15.40 42.68 -16.49
N PRO A 2 -14.74 41.52 -16.53
CA PRO A 2 -15.40 40.25 -16.33
C PRO A 2 -15.86 40.17 -14.88
N GLY A 3 -17.14 39.85 -14.65
CA GLY A 3 -17.71 39.68 -13.34
C GLY A 3 -17.13 38.49 -12.56
N PRO A 4 -17.26 38.43 -11.21
CA PRO A 4 -16.71 37.35 -10.42
C PRO A 4 -17.30 36.01 -10.87
N ALA A 5 -16.43 35.02 -11.10
CA ALA A 5 -16.82 33.65 -11.48
C ALA A 5 -17.84 33.07 -10.47
N PRO A 6 -18.84 32.30 -10.95
CA PRO A 6 -19.87 31.77 -10.10
C PRO A 6 -19.28 30.87 -8.99
N ARG A 7 -19.85 30.90 -7.78
CA ARG A 7 -19.38 30.16 -6.59
C ARG A 7 -19.04 28.68 -6.88
N ARG A 8 -19.75 28.05 -7.81
CA ARG A 8 -19.55 26.64 -8.20
C ARG A 8 -18.24 26.44 -8.98
N ALA A 9 -17.85 27.37 -9.86
CA ALA A 9 -16.59 27.33 -10.60
C ALA A 9 -15.40 27.50 -9.66
N ARG A 10 -15.43 28.47 -8.74
CA ARG A 10 -14.37 28.67 -7.74
C ARG A 10 -14.16 27.47 -6.83
N ARG A 11 -15.24 26.76 -6.47
CA ARG A 11 -15.14 25.55 -5.65
C ARG A 11 -14.54 24.38 -6.44
N SER A 12 -14.86 24.28 -7.73
CA SER A 12 -14.26 23.29 -8.64
C SER A 12 -12.77 23.53 -8.81
N ASP A 13 -12.34 24.77 -9.06
CA ASP A 13 -10.92 25.14 -9.24
C ASP A 13 -10.12 24.91 -7.96
N PHE A 14 -10.72 25.20 -6.79
CA PHE A 14 -10.09 24.93 -5.51
C PHE A 14 -9.86 23.43 -5.30
N GLN A 15 -10.85 22.58 -5.57
CA GLN A 15 -10.72 21.13 -5.44
C GLN A 15 -9.71 20.55 -6.45
N GLN A 16 -9.71 21.05 -7.67
CA GLN A 16 -8.75 20.63 -8.69
C GLN A 16 -7.31 20.98 -8.29
N THR A 17 -7.08 22.17 -7.76
CA THR A 17 -5.77 22.59 -7.26
C THR A 17 -5.34 21.73 -6.07
N ARG A 18 -6.25 21.43 -5.14
CA ARG A 18 -5.97 20.56 -4.00
C ARG A 18 -5.52 19.16 -4.46
N ARG A 19 -6.21 18.56 -5.45
CA ARG A 19 -5.82 17.26 -6.02
C ARG A 19 -4.43 17.30 -6.63
N ARG A 20 -4.11 18.31 -7.43
CA ARG A 20 -2.77 18.49 -8.02
C ARG A 20 -1.67 18.56 -6.96
N ILE A 21 -1.94 19.22 -5.82
CA ILE A 21 -1.00 19.28 -4.69
C ILE A 21 -0.80 17.89 -4.08
N VAL A 22 -1.87 17.16 -3.83
CA VAL A 22 -1.78 15.81 -3.22
C VAL A 22 -1.09 14.82 -4.16
N GLU A 23 -1.38 14.84 -5.46
CA GLU A 23 -0.68 14.03 -6.47
C GLU A 23 0.83 14.33 -6.53
N ALA A 24 1.22 15.62 -6.48
CA ALA A 24 2.62 16.02 -6.44
C ALA A 24 3.31 15.57 -5.14
N ALA A 25 2.61 15.68 -4.01
CA ALA A 25 3.10 15.20 -2.73
C ALA A 25 3.30 13.68 -2.73
N ARG A 26 2.38 12.93 -3.32
CA ARG A 26 2.47 11.49 -3.48
C ARG A 26 3.68 11.07 -4.33
N ARG A 27 3.93 11.73 -5.47
CA ARG A 27 5.14 11.47 -6.29
C ARG A 27 6.41 11.72 -5.50
N LEU A 28 6.54 12.86 -4.83
CA LEU A 28 7.71 13.18 -4.01
C LEU A 28 7.92 12.16 -2.89
N MET A 29 6.86 11.73 -2.24
CA MET A 29 6.91 10.68 -1.23
C MET A 29 7.38 9.34 -1.82
N GLY A 30 6.87 8.95 -2.98
CA GLY A 30 7.27 7.72 -3.68
C GLY A 30 8.73 7.73 -4.14
N GLU A 31 9.27 8.88 -4.52
CA GLU A 31 10.64 9.02 -5.00
C GLU A 31 11.66 9.21 -3.87
N ARG A 32 11.36 10.09 -2.91
CA ARG A 32 12.32 10.65 -1.95
C ARG A 32 11.97 10.38 -0.49
N GLY A 33 10.81 9.77 -0.22
CA GLY A 33 10.31 9.54 1.12
C GLY A 33 9.54 10.72 1.72
N PRO A 34 8.80 10.47 2.82
CA PRO A 34 7.93 11.47 3.44
C PRO A 34 8.68 12.67 4.03
N GLU A 35 9.97 12.54 4.34
CA GLU A 35 10.82 13.63 4.82
C GLU A 35 11.00 14.73 3.78
N SER A 36 10.90 14.40 2.49
CA SER A 36 10.99 15.36 1.39
C SER A 36 9.77 16.28 1.28
N LEU A 37 8.66 15.93 1.94
CA LEU A 37 7.42 16.69 1.90
C LEU A 37 7.55 18.00 2.67
N THR A 38 7.59 19.10 1.95
CA THR A 38 7.30 20.44 2.46
C THR A 38 6.28 21.09 1.56
N VAL A 39 5.45 21.99 2.09
CA VAL A 39 4.46 22.72 1.27
C VAL A 39 5.13 23.44 0.09
N SER A 40 6.34 23.95 0.31
CA SER A 40 7.13 24.62 -0.73
C SER A 40 7.65 23.68 -1.81
N ALA A 41 8.18 22.52 -1.45
CA ALA A 41 8.65 21.51 -2.40
C ALA A 41 7.51 20.99 -3.25
N VAL A 42 6.37 20.72 -2.62
CA VAL A 42 5.16 20.23 -3.30
C VAL A 42 4.55 21.32 -4.20
N ALA A 43 4.58 22.60 -3.80
CA ALA A 43 4.16 23.70 -4.67
C ALA A 43 5.00 23.78 -5.96
N HIS A 44 6.31 23.61 -5.83
CA HIS A 44 7.22 23.57 -6.98
C HIS A 44 6.92 22.37 -7.89
N GLU A 45 6.79 21.16 -7.30
CA GLU A 45 6.47 19.94 -8.04
C GLU A 45 5.12 20.00 -8.75
N ALA A 46 4.11 20.61 -8.12
CA ALA A 46 2.77 20.81 -8.68
C ALA A 46 2.70 21.96 -9.70
N ALA A 47 3.81 22.71 -9.92
CA ALA A 47 3.85 23.91 -10.73
C ALA A 47 2.78 24.95 -10.35
N ILE A 48 2.64 25.22 -9.03
CA ILE A 48 1.73 26.23 -8.49
C ILE A 48 2.48 27.25 -7.63
N ASN A 49 1.85 28.42 -7.42
CA ASN A 49 2.40 29.42 -6.53
C ASN A 49 2.40 28.92 -5.06
N ARG A 50 3.48 29.23 -4.32
CA ARG A 50 3.62 28.90 -2.89
C ARG A 50 2.45 29.41 -2.06
N THR A 51 2.03 30.66 -2.29
CA THR A 51 0.89 31.25 -1.57
C THR A 51 -0.38 30.44 -1.78
N THR A 52 -0.62 29.97 -3.01
CA THR A 52 -1.76 29.10 -3.32
C THR A 52 -1.64 27.77 -2.58
N ALA A 53 -0.46 27.16 -2.55
CA ALA A 53 -0.26 25.89 -1.82
C ALA A 53 -0.56 26.07 -0.32
N TYR A 54 -0.09 27.16 0.30
CA TYR A 54 -0.37 27.45 1.71
C TYR A 54 -1.84 27.76 2.01
N GLN A 55 -2.62 28.18 1.01
CA GLN A 55 -4.09 28.29 1.17
C GLN A 55 -4.79 26.94 1.28
N HIS A 56 -4.20 25.87 0.72
CA HIS A 56 -4.73 24.51 0.77
C HIS A 56 -4.18 23.70 1.95
N PHE A 57 -2.88 23.85 2.24
CA PHE A 57 -2.18 23.11 3.29
C PHE A 57 -1.28 24.06 4.07
N ARG A 58 -1.60 24.29 5.32
CA ARG A 58 -0.86 25.24 6.18
C ARG A 58 0.43 24.64 6.70
N THR A 59 0.42 23.34 6.98
CA THR A 59 1.54 22.62 7.55
C THR A 59 1.94 21.42 6.69
N ARG A 60 3.12 20.90 6.96
CA ARG A 60 3.57 19.61 6.42
C ARG A 60 2.64 18.47 6.86
N ASP A 61 2.20 18.50 8.11
CA ASP A 61 1.37 17.43 8.69
C ASP A 61 -0.02 17.39 8.05
N ASP A 62 -0.61 18.55 7.72
CA ASP A 62 -1.86 18.61 6.94
C ASP A 62 -1.70 17.94 5.58
N LEU A 63 -0.55 18.14 4.94
CA LEU A 63 -0.23 17.57 3.64
C LEU A 63 -0.02 16.04 3.73
N VAL A 64 0.77 15.58 4.72
CA VAL A 64 1.01 14.15 4.97
C VAL A 64 -0.31 13.45 5.27
N ARG A 65 -1.15 14.04 6.11
CA ARG A 65 -2.47 13.51 6.44
C ARG A 65 -3.35 13.36 5.20
N ALA A 66 -3.40 14.37 4.33
CA ALA A 66 -4.21 14.31 3.12
C ALA A 66 -3.74 13.23 2.14
N VAL A 67 -2.41 13.05 1.99
CA VAL A 67 -1.84 11.94 1.20
C VAL A 67 -2.18 10.59 1.82
N THR A 68 -2.10 10.49 3.14
CA THR A 68 -2.44 9.26 3.87
C THR A 68 -3.90 8.87 3.66
N GLU A 69 -4.82 9.82 3.81
CA GLU A 69 -6.26 9.60 3.63
C GLU A 69 -6.58 9.11 2.20
N GLU A 70 -5.95 9.71 1.18
CA GLU A 70 -6.13 9.31 -0.21
C GLU A 70 -5.59 7.90 -0.48
N LEU A 71 -4.38 7.60 -0.02
CA LEU A 71 -3.76 6.28 -0.18
C LEU A 71 -4.54 5.17 0.54
N ILE A 72 -5.03 5.43 1.76
CA ILE A 72 -5.88 4.48 2.49
C ILE A 72 -7.18 4.23 1.74
N ALA A 73 -7.82 5.29 1.21
CA ALA A 73 -9.05 5.15 0.45
C ALA A 73 -8.84 4.36 -0.85
N GLU A 74 -7.70 4.52 -1.53
CA GLU A 74 -7.36 3.72 -2.72
C GLU A 74 -7.13 2.25 -2.38
N VAL A 75 -6.39 1.95 -1.32
CA VAL A 75 -6.19 0.56 -0.86
C VAL A 75 -7.52 -0.06 -0.45
N ALA A 76 -8.38 0.68 0.26
CA ALA A 76 -9.71 0.22 0.63
C ALA A 76 -10.56 -0.13 -0.60
N ALA A 77 -10.59 0.76 -1.59
CA ALA A 77 -11.31 0.53 -2.84
C ALA A 77 -10.73 -0.65 -3.65
N TYR A 78 -9.40 -0.83 -3.60
CA TYR A 78 -8.74 -1.98 -4.23
C TYR A 78 -9.12 -3.32 -3.56
N LEU A 79 -9.25 -3.33 -2.24
CA LEU A 79 -9.60 -4.54 -1.47
C LEU A 79 -11.12 -4.78 -1.38
N GLU A 80 -11.96 -3.78 -1.68
CA GLU A 80 -13.41 -3.89 -1.61
C GLU A 80 -13.95 -4.89 -2.64
N GLY A 81 -14.79 -5.82 -2.18
CA GLY A 81 -15.39 -6.84 -3.04
C GLY A 81 -14.44 -7.90 -3.58
N GLN A 82 -13.20 -7.91 -3.13
CA GLN A 82 -12.23 -8.93 -3.51
C GLN A 82 -12.54 -10.27 -2.82
N ARG A 83 -12.04 -11.35 -3.44
CA ARG A 83 -12.00 -12.69 -2.84
C ARG A 83 -11.20 -12.66 -1.53
N PRO A 84 -11.30 -13.71 -0.69
CA PRO A 84 -10.44 -13.81 0.50
C PRO A 84 -8.96 -13.53 0.15
N ILE A 85 -8.28 -12.73 0.96
CA ILE A 85 -6.91 -12.26 0.68
C ILE A 85 -5.93 -13.39 0.35
N VAL A 86 -6.16 -14.58 0.89
CA VAL A 86 -5.32 -15.77 0.66
C VAL A 86 -5.36 -16.28 -0.79
N GLU A 87 -6.43 -15.99 -1.54
CA GLU A 87 -6.57 -16.38 -2.94
C GLU A 87 -5.86 -15.44 -3.92
N HIS A 88 -5.63 -14.17 -3.51
CA HIS A 88 -5.03 -13.16 -4.38
C HIS A 88 -3.83 -12.42 -3.76
N ILE A 89 -3.09 -13.10 -2.89
CA ILE A 89 -1.87 -12.58 -2.24
C ILE A 89 -0.87 -12.01 -3.28
N ASP A 90 -0.74 -12.64 -4.43
CA ASP A 90 0.16 -12.21 -5.51
C ASP A 90 -0.28 -10.88 -6.14
N GLU A 91 -1.58 -10.67 -6.33
CA GLU A 91 -2.14 -9.41 -6.81
C GLU A 91 -1.91 -8.29 -5.79
N VAL A 92 -2.19 -8.55 -4.51
CA VAL A 92 -1.96 -7.59 -3.41
C VAL A 92 -0.47 -7.27 -3.28
N ALA A 93 0.41 -8.29 -3.29
CA ALA A 93 1.85 -8.07 -3.22
C ALA A 93 2.38 -7.28 -4.42
N GLY A 94 1.84 -7.53 -5.62
CA GLY A 94 2.11 -6.77 -6.83
C GLY A 94 1.68 -5.30 -6.70
N TYR A 95 0.47 -5.07 -6.20
CA TYR A 95 -0.04 -3.72 -5.95
C TYR A 95 0.89 -2.91 -5.03
N PHE A 96 1.28 -3.47 -3.88
CA PHE A 96 2.22 -2.79 -2.98
C PHE A 96 3.61 -2.61 -3.58
N LEU A 97 4.08 -3.51 -4.45
CA LEU A 97 5.34 -3.35 -5.17
C LEU A 97 5.32 -2.14 -6.13
N GLU A 98 4.22 -1.93 -6.82
CA GLU A 98 4.05 -0.81 -7.76
C GLU A 98 3.76 0.53 -7.04
N HIS A 99 3.31 0.48 -5.77
CA HIS A 99 2.99 1.65 -4.93
C HIS A 99 3.93 1.80 -3.71
N PRO A 100 5.24 2.06 -3.91
CA PRO A 100 6.22 2.15 -2.82
C PRO A 100 5.93 3.27 -1.82
N GLU A 101 5.15 4.27 -2.20
CA GLU A 101 4.70 5.34 -1.32
C GLU A 101 3.87 4.81 -0.15
N LEU A 102 3.10 3.73 -0.33
CA LEU A 102 2.36 3.06 0.74
C LEU A 102 3.29 2.52 1.83
N ALA A 103 4.33 1.79 1.42
CA ALA A 103 5.31 1.22 2.33
C ALA A 103 6.10 2.31 3.07
N ARG A 104 6.52 3.37 2.36
CA ARG A 104 7.25 4.50 2.96
C ARG A 104 6.40 5.26 3.96
N LEU A 105 5.12 5.47 3.62
CA LEU A 105 4.18 6.11 4.52
C LEU A 105 3.94 5.29 5.79
N ALA A 106 3.75 3.98 5.65
CA ALA A 106 3.56 3.09 6.80
C ALA A 106 4.78 3.12 7.74
N ILE A 107 6.00 3.06 7.20
CA ILE A 107 7.22 3.19 8.01
C ILE A 107 7.34 4.56 8.65
N TYR A 108 7.01 5.64 7.95
CA TYR A 108 6.98 6.97 8.53
C TYR A 108 6.07 7.03 9.76
N TRP A 109 4.85 6.47 9.68
CA TRP A 109 3.95 6.41 10.81
C TRP A 109 4.45 5.52 11.95
N LEU A 110 5.08 4.38 11.62
CA LEU A 110 5.67 3.48 12.62
C LEU A 110 6.83 4.14 13.41
N LEU A 111 7.59 5.02 12.77
CA LEU A 111 8.72 5.74 13.38
C LEU A 111 8.31 7.07 13.99
N SER A 112 7.13 7.59 13.69
CA SER A 112 6.62 8.81 14.29
C SER A 112 5.98 8.49 15.64
N GLU A 113 6.08 9.41 16.60
CA GLU A 113 5.38 9.29 17.88
C GLU A 113 3.85 9.49 17.72
N THR A 114 3.40 9.75 16.50
CA THR A 114 1.99 9.97 16.18
C THR A 114 1.34 8.62 15.84
N PRO A 115 0.15 8.31 16.39
CA PRO A 115 -0.52 7.05 16.09
C PRO A 115 -0.76 6.85 14.59
N ILE A 116 -0.47 5.65 14.08
CA ILE A 116 -0.84 5.25 12.72
C ILE A 116 -2.35 5.46 12.55
N PRO A 117 -2.81 6.05 11.44
CA PRO A 117 -4.23 6.09 11.14
C PRO A 117 -4.83 4.69 11.18
N ARG A 118 -5.73 4.43 12.14
CA ARG A 118 -6.32 3.09 12.37
C ARG A 118 -6.93 2.49 11.10
N ALA A 119 -7.46 3.34 10.22
CA ALA A 119 -8.08 2.92 8.98
C ALA A 119 -7.16 2.04 8.10
N GLY A 120 -5.85 2.32 8.03
CA GLY A 120 -4.91 1.51 7.24
C GLY A 120 -4.71 0.11 7.81
N MET A 121 -4.59 -0.03 9.13
CA MET A 121 -4.50 -1.34 9.81
C MET A 121 -5.84 -2.08 9.74
N GLU A 122 -6.95 -1.37 9.92
CA GLU A 122 -8.29 -1.95 9.95
C GLU A 122 -8.63 -2.72 8.66
N LEU A 123 -8.11 -2.29 7.52
CA LEU A 123 -8.29 -3.01 6.25
C LEU A 123 -7.73 -4.45 6.32
N PHE A 124 -6.52 -4.63 6.85
CA PHE A 124 -5.93 -5.96 7.02
C PHE A 124 -6.63 -6.76 8.11
N LEU A 125 -6.99 -6.12 9.22
CA LEU A 125 -7.71 -6.78 10.32
C LEU A 125 -9.09 -7.27 9.89
N GLN A 126 -9.80 -6.51 9.06
CA GLN A 126 -11.10 -6.93 8.53
C GLN A 126 -10.95 -8.18 7.66
N GLN A 127 -10.01 -8.18 6.70
CA GLN A 127 -9.77 -9.32 5.81
C GLN A 127 -9.41 -10.60 6.60
N THR A 128 -8.62 -10.49 7.65
CA THR A 128 -8.22 -11.64 8.47
C THR A 128 -9.33 -12.11 9.40
N ARG A 129 -10.16 -11.21 9.93
CA ARG A 129 -11.37 -11.60 10.70
C ARG A 129 -12.35 -12.35 9.81
N GLU A 130 -12.65 -11.82 8.62
CA GLU A 130 -13.54 -12.50 7.66
C GLU A 130 -13.02 -13.89 7.28
N LEU A 131 -11.71 -14.06 7.12
CA LEU A 131 -11.09 -15.36 6.85
C LEU A 131 -11.26 -16.35 8.01
N VAL A 132 -11.02 -15.92 9.25
CA VAL A 132 -11.08 -16.78 10.45
C VAL A 132 -12.52 -17.05 10.85
N GLU A 133 -13.36 -16.04 10.96
CA GLU A 133 -14.76 -16.14 11.37
C GLU A 133 -15.64 -16.84 10.32
N GLY A 134 -15.31 -16.66 9.04
CA GLY A 134 -15.95 -17.37 7.92
C GLY A 134 -15.63 -18.87 7.85
N GLY A 135 -14.79 -19.38 8.77
CA GLY A 135 -14.43 -20.78 8.86
C GLY A 135 -13.36 -21.23 7.84
N GLY A 136 -12.78 -20.31 7.09
CA GLY A 136 -11.72 -20.61 6.12
C GLY A 136 -10.36 -20.93 6.75
N ALA A 137 -10.16 -20.55 8.00
CA ALA A 137 -8.95 -20.83 8.77
C ALA A 137 -9.23 -21.79 9.94
N ARG A 138 -8.16 -22.20 10.63
CA ARG A 138 -8.25 -22.99 11.86
C ARG A 138 -8.92 -22.16 12.96
N SER A 139 -9.69 -22.80 13.82
CA SER A 139 -10.43 -22.14 14.89
C SER A 139 -9.58 -21.55 16.02
N ASP A 140 -8.30 -21.93 16.07
CA ASP A 140 -7.29 -21.43 17.01
C ASP A 140 -6.42 -20.30 16.42
N ALA A 141 -6.73 -19.84 15.19
CA ALA A 141 -6.04 -18.74 14.56
C ALA A 141 -6.41 -17.40 15.18
N ASP A 142 -5.41 -16.56 15.44
CA ASP A 142 -5.59 -15.20 15.92
C ASP A 142 -5.68 -14.23 14.73
N PRO A 143 -6.87 -13.70 14.39
CA PRO A 143 -7.04 -12.84 13.23
C PRO A 143 -6.29 -11.50 13.37
N GLU A 144 -6.11 -11.00 14.58
CA GLU A 144 -5.40 -9.75 14.83
C GLU A 144 -3.91 -9.91 14.56
N MET A 145 -3.29 -10.94 15.10
CA MET A 145 -1.87 -11.22 14.85
C MET A 145 -1.62 -11.58 13.40
N LEU A 146 -2.52 -12.29 12.74
CA LEU A 146 -2.44 -12.55 11.31
C LEU A 146 -2.48 -11.27 10.49
N GLY A 147 -3.37 -10.33 10.81
CA GLY A 147 -3.45 -9.02 10.17
C GLY A 147 -2.14 -8.22 10.29
N HIS A 148 -1.51 -8.25 11.46
CA HIS A 148 -0.20 -7.62 11.68
C HIS A 148 0.91 -8.27 10.84
N LEU A 149 0.93 -9.60 10.74
CA LEU A 149 1.89 -10.33 9.90
C LEU A 149 1.71 -9.99 8.42
N MET A 150 0.48 -10.00 7.92
CA MET A 150 0.17 -9.67 6.52
C MET A 150 0.57 -8.23 6.18
N MET A 151 0.23 -7.27 7.05
CA MET A 151 0.65 -5.88 6.88
C MET A 151 2.18 -5.76 6.91
N GLY A 152 2.86 -6.43 7.83
CA GLY A 152 4.31 -6.40 7.91
C GLY A 152 4.97 -6.82 6.60
N VAL A 153 4.50 -7.90 5.98
CA VAL A 153 5.00 -8.35 4.68
C VAL A 153 4.66 -7.36 3.57
N ALA A 154 3.42 -6.88 3.49
CA ALA A 154 2.97 -5.92 2.48
C ALA A 154 3.76 -4.61 2.51
N VAL A 155 4.14 -4.13 3.70
CA VAL A 155 4.89 -2.89 3.91
C VAL A 155 6.39 -3.08 3.67
N LEU A 156 6.99 -4.14 4.23
CA LEU A 156 8.46 -4.28 4.21
C LEU A 156 8.97 -4.81 2.88
N TRP A 157 8.25 -5.74 2.25
CA TRP A 157 8.73 -6.39 1.03
C TRP A 157 9.00 -5.44 -0.14
N PRO A 158 8.13 -4.47 -0.48
CA PRO A 158 8.37 -3.56 -1.60
C PRO A 158 9.66 -2.76 -1.46
N LEU A 159 10.00 -2.37 -0.23
CA LEU A 159 11.24 -1.63 0.06
C LEU A 159 12.46 -2.55 -0.04
N HIS A 160 12.38 -3.74 0.54
CA HIS A 160 13.44 -4.74 0.45
C HIS A 160 13.71 -5.14 -1.00
N ALA A 161 12.67 -5.41 -1.79
CA ALA A 161 12.79 -5.78 -3.20
C ALA A 161 13.49 -4.70 -4.04
N ARG A 162 13.31 -3.43 -3.72
CA ARG A 162 14.00 -2.33 -4.40
C ARG A 162 15.48 -2.20 -4.06
N ILE A 163 15.87 -2.67 -2.87
CA ILE A 163 17.29 -2.71 -2.45
C ILE A 163 17.99 -3.93 -3.06
N GLU A 164 17.33 -5.09 -3.04
CA GLU A 164 17.92 -6.37 -3.43
C GLU A 164 17.99 -6.58 -4.95
N PHE A 165 16.98 -6.07 -5.69
CA PHE A 165 16.85 -6.32 -7.14
C PHE A 165 16.90 -5.03 -7.95
N GLU A 166 17.79 -4.97 -8.95
CA GLU A 166 18.01 -3.74 -9.74
C GLU A 166 16.87 -3.41 -10.68
N ASP A 167 16.39 -4.40 -11.44
CA ASP A 167 15.38 -4.18 -12.47
C ASP A 167 13.95 -4.54 -12.03
N ALA A 168 12.97 -3.99 -12.74
CA ALA A 168 11.56 -4.17 -12.43
C ALA A 168 11.08 -5.62 -12.67
N ALA A 169 11.68 -6.34 -13.64
CA ALA A 169 11.29 -7.71 -13.93
C ALA A 169 11.77 -8.65 -12.82
N ALA A 170 13.01 -8.46 -12.33
CA ALA A 170 13.54 -9.21 -11.19
C ALA A 170 12.73 -8.96 -9.92
N ARG A 171 12.32 -7.69 -9.66
CA ARG A 171 11.45 -7.36 -8.53
C ARG A 171 10.10 -8.07 -8.61
N ARG A 172 9.43 -8.04 -9.77
CA ARG A 172 8.16 -8.75 -9.96
C ARG A 172 8.32 -10.25 -9.80
N ALA A 173 9.34 -10.85 -10.39
CA ALA A 173 9.61 -12.28 -10.24
C ALA A 173 9.86 -12.68 -8.78
N ALA A 174 10.62 -11.88 -8.02
CA ALA A 174 10.85 -12.10 -6.61
C ALA A 174 9.57 -11.94 -5.78
N THR A 175 8.71 -10.97 -6.11
CA THR A 175 7.42 -10.77 -5.46
C THR A 175 6.46 -11.94 -5.70
N SER A 176 6.40 -12.48 -6.92
CA SER A 176 5.61 -13.68 -7.21
C SER A 176 6.10 -14.91 -6.44
N ARG A 177 7.44 -15.02 -6.23
CA ARG A 177 8.01 -16.07 -5.39
C ARG A 177 7.60 -15.92 -3.93
N LEU A 178 7.69 -14.70 -3.38
CA LEU A 178 7.24 -14.42 -2.02
C LEU A 178 5.76 -14.76 -1.83
N ALA A 179 4.90 -14.30 -2.74
CA ALA A 179 3.46 -14.55 -2.69
C ALA A 179 3.15 -16.06 -2.65
N ARG A 180 3.84 -16.84 -3.47
CA ARG A 180 3.72 -18.30 -3.49
C ARG A 180 4.14 -18.94 -2.16
N GLU A 181 5.26 -18.51 -1.58
CA GLU A 181 5.70 -19.05 -0.28
C GLU A 181 4.76 -18.60 0.85
N LEU A 182 4.19 -17.41 0.78
CA LEU A 182 3.15 -16.99 1.73
C LEU A 182 1.89 -17.84 1.61
N LYS A 183 1.40 -18.09 0.39
CA LYS A 183 0.27 -18.99 0.16
C LYS A 183 0.55 -20.38 0.75
N ARG A 184 1.75 -20.93 0.53
CA ARG A 184 2.17 -22.21 1.10
C ARG A 184 2.17 -22.22 2.61
N VAL A 185 2.78 -21.20 3.23
CA VAL A 185 2.84 -21.09 4.70
C VAL A 185 1.45 -20.95 5.30
N LEU A 186 0.59 -20.15 4.70
CA LEU A 186 -0.78 -19.96 5.15
C LEU A 186 -1.60 -21.23 4.95
N LEU A 187 -1.52 -21.87 3.79
CA LEU A 187 -2.27 -23.07 3.47
C LEU A 187 -2.02 -24.20 4.47
N TYR A 188 -0.77 -24.49 4.79
CA TYR A 188 -0.40 -25.61 5.66
C TYR A 188 -0.24 -25.25 7.13
N GLY A 189 -0.08 -23.96 7.46
CA GLY A 189 0.09 -23.50 8.84
C GLY A 189 -1.20 -22.95 9.47
N LEU A 190 -2.06 -22.34 8.66
CA LEU A 190 -3.22 -21.59 9.16
C LEU A 190 -4.55 -22.11 8.64
N LEU A 191 -4.63 -22.43 7.35
CA LEU A 191 -5.85 -22.86 6.68
C LEU A 191 -6.10 -24.36 6.90
N ARG A 192 -7.30 -24.80 6.55
CA ARG A 192 -7.63 -26.21 6.40
C ARG A 192 -7.57 -26.56 4.92
N PRO A 193 -6.55 -27.28 4.44
CA PRO A 193 -6.37 -27.51 3.00
C PRO A 193 -7.60 -28.10 2.28
N ALA A 194 -8.40 -28.89 2.98
CA ALA A 194 -9.63 -29.47 2.44
C ALA A 194 -10.69 -28.42 2.04
N ASP A 195 -10.67 -27.25 2.66
CA ASP A 195 -11.60 -26.15 2.36
C ASP A 195 -11.12 -25.26 1.21
N TRP A 196 -9.88 -25.49 0.72
CA TRP A 196 -9.20 -24.66 -0.28
C TRP A 196 -8.59 -25.49 -1.43
N PRO A 197 -9.36 -26.31 -2.17
CA PRO A 197 -8.82 -27.21 -3.18
C PRO A 197 -8.09 -26.50 -4.31
N ASP A 198 -8.59 -25.33 -4.77
CA ASP A 198 -7.96 -24.56 -5.84
C ASP A 198 -6.61 -24.01 -5.41
N LEU A 199 -6.52 -23.51 -4.17
CA LEU A 199 -5.26 -23.01 -3.59
C LEU A 199 -4.23 -24.14 -3.40
N VAL A 200 -4.69 -25.34 -2.98
CA VAL A 200 -3.84 -26.54 -2.93
C VAL A 200 -3.27 -26.83 -4.32
N GLY A 201 -4.12 -26.90 -5.33
CA GLY A 201 -3.70 -27.14 -6.73
C GLY A 201 -2.68 -26.11 -7.21
N GLU A 202 -2.89 -24.83 -6.92
CA GLU A 202 -1.95 -23.76 -7.31
C GLU A 202 -0.59 -23.93 -6.61
N VAL A 203 -0.59 -24.18 -5.30
CA VAL A 203 0.64 -24.31 -4.50
C VAL A 203 1.44 -25.54 -4.90
N GLU A 204 0.79 -26.68 -5.14
CA GLU A 204 1.45 -27.95 -5.45
C GLU A 204 1.93 -28.05 -6.90
N SER A 205 1.20 -27.45 -7.85
CA SER A 205 1.59 -27.46 -9.26
C SER A 205 2.71 -26.49 -9.61
N ALA A 206 3.06 -25.60 -8.69
CA ALA A 206 4.09 -24.58 -8.92
C ALA A 206 5.47 -25.25 -9.07
N PRO A 207 6.23 -24.94 -10.14
CA PRO A 207 7.55 -25.54 -10.36
C PRO A 207 8.51 -25.21 -9.24
N ALA A 208 9.39 -26.14 -8.89
CA ALA A 208 10.47 -25.93 -7.95
C ALA A 208 11.31 -24.70 -8.38
N LEU A 209 11.54 -23.78 -7.45
CA LEU A 209 12.20 -22.52 -7.74
C LEU A 209 13.69 -22.73 -7.99
N ALA A 210 14.16 -22.42 -9.21
CA ALA A 210 15.59 -22.25 -9.43
C ALA A 210 16.09 -21.06 -8.60
N PRO A 211 17.27 -21.17 -7.94
CA PRO A 211 17.85 -20.08 -7.17
C PRO A 211 18.09 -18.86 -8.08
N SER A 212 17.55 -17.70 -7.71
CA SER A 212 17.75 -16.47 -8.47
C SER A 212 19.21 -16.03 -8.40
N ARG A 213 19.89 -15.97 -9.55
CA ARG A 213 21.29 -15.57 -9.68
C ARG A 213 21.53 -14.04 -9.78
N THR A 214 20.48 -13.23 -9.71
CA THR A 214 20.60 -11.77 -9.84
C THR A 214 20.49 -11.08 -8.49
N ARG A 215 21.44 -11.35 -7.58
CA ARG A 215 21.66 -10.49 -6.41
C ARG A 215 22.56 -9.33 -6.82
N ARG A 216 22.28 -8.13 -6.32
CA ARG A 216 23.27 -7.04 -6.34
C ARG A 216 24.56 -7.55 -5.72
N THR A 217 25.65 -7.47 -6.48
CA THR A 217 26.99 -7.63 -5.90
C THR A 217 27.27 -6.38 -5.07
N PRO A 218 27.79 -6.51 -3.85
CA PRO A 218 28.08 -5.36 -2.98
C PRO A 218 29.09 -4.39 -3.58
#